data_c1939b8e533fb336bfcb8148f2a0981f
#
_entry.id   c1939b8e533fb336bfcb8148f2a0981f
#
_cell.length_a   1.000
_cell.length_b   1.000
_cell.length_c   1.000
_cell.angle_alpha   90.00
_cell.angle_beta   90.00
_cell.angle_gamma   90.00
#
_symmetry.space_group_name_H-M   'P 1'
#
loop_
_entity.id
_entity.type
_entity.pdbx_description
1 polymer ?
#
loop_
_entity_poly.entity_id
_entity_poly.type
_entity_poly.pdbx_seq_one_letter_code
_entity_poly.pdbx_strand_id
1 'polypeptide(L)'
;MADAPYKLWVADITYVPTLSGFLFVAIVLDVCSRRVVGWAMQKHMRKELVLDALRMAIFRRKPKGVIHHSDQGSQYTSIAFGSLCREAGVAPSMGSVGDCYDNAMCESFNATLECELLARHHFKTQDQAALAVFDFIEGWYNLHRRHSGIGYLSPSNFERRMSNAA
;
A
#
# COMPACT_ATOMS: atom_id res chain seq x y z
N MET A 1 2.20 -15.90 -9.11
CA MET A 1 1.21 -15.47 -8.11
C MET A 1 1.76 -15.75 -6.73
N ALA A 2 1.70 -14.81 -5.81
CA ALA A 2 2.10 -15.11 -4.43
C ALA A 2 1.06 -16.06 -3.81
N ASP A 3 1.50 -17.24 -3.45
CA ASP A 3 0.68 -18.34 -2.95
C ASP A 3 0.47 -18.31 -1.42
N ALA A 4 1.12 -17.35 -0.74
CA ALA A 4 0.99 -17.11 0.68
C ALA A 4 1.14 -15.62 1.01
N PRO A 5 0.51 -15.13 2.09
CA PRO A 5 0.75 -13.80 2.63
C PRO A 5 2.23 -13.59 2.96
N TYR A 6 2.66 -12.33 2.94
CA TYR A 6 4.02 -11.91 3.33
C TYR A 6 5.16 -12.35 2.40
N LYS A 7 4.86 -12.78 1.16
CA LYS A 7 5.89 -13.13 0.17
C LYS A 7 6.20 -11.99 -0.78
N LEU A 8 5.18 -11.26 -1.18
CA LEU A 8 5.30 -10.17 -2.15
C LEU A 8 4.45 -8.98 -1.72
N TRP A 9 5.11 -7.85 -1.55
CA TRP A 9 4.48 -6.55 -1.38
C TRP A 9 4.67 -5.71 -2.63
N VAL A 10 3.66 -4.97 -3.01
CA VAL A 10 3.73 -3.94 -4.05
C VAL A 10 3.47 -2.59 -3.43
N ALA A 11 4.14 -1.57 -3.92
CA ALA A 11 4.06 -0.22 -3.37
C ALA A 11 3.92 0.81 -4.47
N ASP A 12 3.18 1.85 -4.15
CA ASP A 12 2.95 2.98 -5.06
C ASP A 12 2.68 4.25 -4.26
N ILE A 13 2.81 5.39 -4.93
CA ILE A 13 2.46 6.70 -4.41
C ILE A 13 1.31 7.25 -5.24
N THR A 14 0.25 7.67 -4.56
CA THR A 14 -0.84 8.42 -5.18
C THR A 14 -1.00 9.77 -4.49
N TYR A 15 -1.90 10.60 -4.96
CA TYR A 15 -2.17 11.89 -4.36
C TYR A 15 -3.67 12.19 -4.29
N VAL A 16 -4.02 12.97 -3.30
CA VAL A 16 -5.39 13.44 -3.06
C VAL A 16 -5.41 14.96 -3.22
N PRO A 17 -6.16 15.51 -4.17
CA PRO A 17 -6.27 16.95 -4.33
C PRO A 17 -7.12 17.55 -3.20
N THR A 18 -6.68 18.69 -2.68
CA THR A 18 -7.43 19.52 -1.75
C THR A 18 -7.36 20.98 -2.17
N LEU A 19 -8.17 21.83 -1.59
CA LEU A 19 -8.09 23.27 -1.84
C LEU A 19 -6.78 23.89 -1.33
N SER A 20 -6.11 23.23 -0.37
CA SER A 20 -4.84 23.67 0.22
C SER A 20 -3.61 23.00 -0.40
N GLY A 21 -3.76 22.26 -1.47
CA GLY A 21 -2.68 21.52 -2.14
C GLY A 21 -2.87 20.00 -2.08
N PHE A 22 -1.91 19.27 -2.66
CA PHE A 22 -1.96 17.82 -2.68
C PHE A 22 -1.57 17.19 -1.35
N LEU A 23 -2.30 16.17 -0.94
CA LEU A 23 -1.85 15.18 0.04
C LEU A 23 -1.27 13.99 -0.72
N PHE A 24 -0.03 13.63 -0.47
CA PHE A 24 0.59 12.44 -1.04
C PHE A 24 0.40 11.24 -0.12
N VAL A 25 0.06 10.11 -0.72
CA VAL A 25 -0.22 8.86 -0.02
C VAL A 25 0.66 7.76 -0.59
N ALA A 26 1.54 7.20 0.24
CA ALA A 26 2.27 5.99 -0.10
C ALA A 26 1.57 4.79 0.51
N ILE A 27 1.45 3.72 -0.25
CA ILE A 27 0.87 2.45 0.21
C ILE A 27 1.84 1.31 -0.02
N VAL A 28 1.76 0.31 0.86
CA VAL A 28 2.37 -1.02 0.70
C VAL A 28 1.24 -2.03 0.79
N LEU A 29 1.06 -2.82 -0.25
CA LEU A 29 -0.05 -3.75 -0.40
C LEU A 29 0.48 -5.18 -0.50
N ASP A 30 -0.06 -6.09 0.29
CA ASP A 30 0.23 -7.51 0.20
C ASP A 30 -0.51 -8.12 -1.00
N VAL A 31 0.24 -8.73 -1.92
CA VAL A 31 -0.31 -9.24 -3.18
C VAL A 31 -1.26 -10.41 -2.96
N CYS A 32 -0.99 -11.26 -1.98
CA CYS A 32 -1.81 -12.43 -1.70
C CYS A 32 -3.16 -12.04 -1.08
N SER A 33 -3.14 -11.23 -0.03
CA SER A 33 -4.35 -10.87 0.72
C SER A 33 -5.05 -9.61 0.24
N ARG A 34 -4.42 -8.83 -0.63
CA ARG A 34 -4.91 -7.50 -1.06
C ARG A 34 -4.94 -6.46 0.05
N ARG A 35 -4.37 -6.76 1.19
CA ARG A 35 -4.35 -5.87 2.35
C ARG A 35 -3.34 -4.76 2.18
N VAL A 36 -3.74 -3.54 2.51
CA VAL A 36 -2.80 -2.44 2.72
C VAL A 36 -2.12 -2.67 4.07
N VAL A 37 -0.86 -3.09 4.03
CA VAL A 37 -0.08 -3.46 5.22
C VAL A 37 0.71 -2.30 5.79
N GLY A 38 0.99 -1.29 4.97
CA GLY A 38 1.64 -0.06 5.38
C GLY A 38 1.17 1.11 4.53
N TRP A 39 1.13 2.29 5.13
CA TRP A 39 0.80 3.53 4.44
C TRP A 39 1.40 4.72 5.18
N ALA A 40 1.59 5.80 4.47
CA ALA A 40 1.98 7.10 5.01
C ALA A 40 1.36 8.21 4.18
N MET A 41 1.12 9.34 4.80
CA MET A 41 0.57 10.53 4.15
C MET A 41 1.37 11.76 4.54
N GLN A 42 1.75 12.56 3.55
CA GLN A 42 2.55 13.77 3.74
C GLN A 42 2.17 14.84 2.71
N LYS A 43 2.51 16.08 3.02
CA LYS A 43 2.27 17.24 2.14
C LYS A 43 3.35 17.37 1.04
N HIS A 44 4.29 16.45 1.00
CA HIS A 44 5.39 16.40 0.03
C HIS A 44 5.64 14.95 -0.40
N MET A 45 6.32 14.79 -1.53
CA MET A 45 6.65 13.47 -2.11
C MET A 45 8.17 13.20 -2.00
N ARG A 46 8.69 13.30 -0.78
CA ARG A 46 10.09 13.00 -0.48
C ARG A 46 10.26 11.52 -0.07
N LYS A 47 11.53 11.08 0.03
CA LYS A 47 11.87 9.70 0.42
C LYS A 47 11.25 9.28 1.76
N GLU A 48 11.07 10.19 2.69
CA GLU A 48 10.46 9.93 4.01
C GLU A 48 9.05 9.34 3.90
N LEU A 49 8.30 9.73 2.87
CA LEU A 49 6.95 9.23 2.63
C LEU A 49 6.95 7.70 2.44
N VAL A 50 7.82 7.19 1.56
CA VAL A 50 7.91 5.75 1.30
C VAL A 50 8.60 5.00 2.42
N LEU A 51 9.55 5.62 3.11
CA LEU A 51 10.19 5.06 4.30
C LEU A 51 9.18 4.82 5.42
N ASP A 52 8.31 5.78 5.68
CA ASP A 52 7.31 5.69 6.75
C ASP A 52 6.26 4.62 6.43
N ALA A 53 5.82 4.52 5.18
CA ALA A 53 4.93 3.44 4.74
C ALA A 53 5.57 2.06 4.92
N LEU A 54 6.83 1.91 4.53
CA LEU A 54 7.57 0.66 4.69
C LEU A 54 7.82 0.33 6.17
N ARG A 55 8.17 1.30 7.01
CA ARG A 55 8.33 1.10 8.45
C ARG A 55 7.06 0.59 9.10
N MET A 56 5.90 1.14 8.73
CA MET A 56 4.61 0.63 9.21
C MET A 56 4.39 -0.82 8.81
N ALA A 57 4.64 -1.17 7.55
CA ALA A 57 4.50 -2.54 7.06
C ALA A 57 5.42 -3.51 7.80
N ILE A 58 6.70 -3.14 7.98
CA ILE A 58 7.69 -3.92 8.74
C ILE A 58 7.25 -4.12 10.18
N PHE A 59 6.83 -3.05 10.86
CA PHE A 59 6.40 -3.11 12.25
C PHE A 59 5.19 -4.04 12.44
N ARG A 60 4.20 -3.92 11.57
CA ARG A 60 2.96 -4.70 11.64
C ARG A 60 3.16 -6.16 11.26
N ARG A 61 4.04 -6.45 10.33
CA ARG A 61 4.14 -7.76 9.69
C ARG A 61 5.37 -8.57 10.09
N LYS A 62 6.42 -7.91 10.57
CA LYS A 62 7.70 -8.54 10.95
C LYS A 62 8.18 -9.51 9.85
N PRO A 63 8.40 -9.04 8.63
CA PRO A 63 8.62 -9.87 7.46
C PRO A 63 9.92 -10.69 7.59
N LYS A 64 9.94 -11.84 6.91
CA LYS A 64 11.13 -12.66 6.75
C LYS A 64 11.30 -13.01 5.29
N GLY A 65 12.11 -12.24 4.58
CA GLY A 65 12.39 -12.48 3.16
C GLY A 65 11.27 -12.07 2.19
N VAL A 66 10.43 -11.11 2.57
CA VAL A 66 9.42 -10.57 1.67
C VAL A 66 10.08 -9.78 0.53
N ILE A 67 9.55 -9.89 -0.67
CA ILE A 67 9.94 -9.05 -1.80
C ILE A 67 9.07 -7.80 -1.79
N HIS A 68 9.69 -6.62 -1.85
CA HIS A 68 9.01 -5.34 -1.99
C HIS A 68 9.23 -4.82 -3.39
N HIS A 69 8.18 -4.84 -4.21
CA HIS A 69 8.21 -4.37 -5.58
C HIS A 69 7.63 -2.96 -5.70
N SER A 70 8.37 -2.07 -6.36
CA SER A 70 7.95 -0.69 -6.64
C SER A 70 8.38 -0.28 -8.04
N ASP A 71 7.90 0.85 -8.49
CA ASP A 71 8.44 1.49 -9.68
C ASP A 71 9.88 2.00 -9.44
N GLN A 72 10.51 2.56 -10.47
CA GLN A 72 11.85 3.12 -10.40
C GLN A 72 11.87 4.58 -9.91
N GLY A 73 10.85 5.01 -9.16
CA GLY A 73 10.78 6.36 -8.61
C GLY A 73 11.96 6.66 -7.68
N SER A 74 12.42 7.92 -7.69
CA SER A 74 13.59 8.36 -6.92
C SER A 74 13.47 8.10 -5.41
N GLN A 75 12.25 8.06 -4.89
CA GLN A 75 11.97 7.77 -3.48
C GLN A 75 12.40 6.34 -3.10
N TYR A 76 12.17 5.38 -4.00
CA TYR A 76 12.49 3.97 -3.78
C TYR A 76 13.95 3.60 -4.11
N THR A 77 14.66 4.45 -4.84
CA THR A 77 16.08 4.27 -5.19
C THR A 77 17.03 4.88 -4.17
N SER A 78 16.52 5.53 -3.12
CA SER A 78 17.35 6.17 -2.10
C SER A 78 18.16 5.14 -1.30
N ILE A 79 19.37 5.56 -0.86
CA ILE A 79 20.23 4.74 -0.01
C ILE A 79 19.52 4.37 1.31
N ALA A 80 18.77 5.31 1.87
CA ALA A 80 18.00 5.10 3.10
C ALA A 80 16.95 4.00 2.94
N PHE A 81 16.26 3.95 1.79
CA PHE A 81 15.28 2.91 1.51
C PHE A 81 15.94 1.53 1.40
N GLY A 82 17.04 1.42 0.65
CA GLY A 82 17.80 0.18 0.53
C GLY A 82 18.36 -0.31 1.87
N SER A 83 18.84 0.59 2.73
CA SER A 83 19.33 0.25 4.08
C SER A 83 18.21 -0.28 4.96
N LEU A 84 17.05 0.36 4.98
CA LEU A 84 15.88 -0.09 5.73
C LEU A 84 15.42 -1.49 5.28
N CYS A 85 15.39 -1.73 3.97
CA CYS A 85 15.06 -3.05 3.43
C CYS A 85 16.02 -4.14 3.93
N ARG A 86 17.33 -3.88 3.84
CA ARG A 86 18.34 -4.86 4.31
C ARG A 86 18.23 -5.17 5.79
N GLU A 87 18.09 -4.15 6.63
CA GLU A 87 17.94 -4.30 8.07
C GLU A 87 16.70 -5.10 8.47
N ALA A 88 15.63 -4.96 7.71
CA ALA A 88 14.34 -5.60 7.97
C ALA A 88 14.19 -6.98 7.31
N GLY A 89 15.14 -7.45 6.52
CA GLY A 89 15.00 -8.68 5.75
C GLY A 89 13.99 -8.58 4.62
N VAL A 90 13.87 -7.40 4.03
CA VAL A 90 13.02 -7.10 2.86
C VAL A 90 13.90 -7.05 1.63
N ALA A 91 13.55 -7.77 0.58
CA ALA A 91 14.27 -7.75 -0.69
C ALA A 91 13.62 -6.71 -1.64
N PRO A 92 14.27 -5.57 -1.91
CA PRO A 92 13.73 -4.61 -2.84
C PRO A 92 13.81 -5.13 -4.27
N SER A 93 12.74 -4.98 -5.02
CA SER A 93 12.66 -5.26 -6.44
C SER A 93 12.11 -4.02 -7.14
N MET A 94 12.85 -3.50 -8.09
CA MET A 94 12.39 -2.42 -8.96
C MET A 94 12.12 -3.00 -10.33
N GLY A 95 10.88 -2.78 -10.82
CA GLY A 95 10.38 -3.43 -12.01
C GLY A 95 11.32 -3.33 -13.20
N SER A 96 11.72 -4.47 -13.70
CA SER A 96 11.95 -4.59 -15.12
C SER A 96 10.59 -4.45 -15.81
N VAL A 97 10.58 -3.73 -16.89
CA VAL A 97 9.45 -3.60 -17.82
C VAL A 97 8.86 -4.99 -18.08
N GLY A 98 7.77 -5.35 -17.42
CA GLY A 98 7.15 -6.65 -17.68
C GLY A 98 6.19 -7.22 -16.64
N ASP A 99 6.21 -6.79 -15.40
CA ASP A 99 5.26 -7.30 -14.41
C ASP A 99 3.99 -6.44 -14.37
N CYS A 100 3.15 -6.62 -15.39
CA CYS A 100 1.83 -5.99 -15.50
C CYS A 100 0.92 -6.30 -14.30
N TYR A 101 1.15 -7.42 -13.62
CA TYR A 101 0.31 -7.84 -12.49
C TYR A 101 0.56 -7.05 -11.21
N ASP A 102 1.80 -6.70 -10.94
CA ASP A 102 2.16 -5.99 -9.71
C ASP A 102 1.67 -4.55 -9.77
N ASN A 103 1.76 -3.91 -10.94
CA ASN A 103 1.22 -2.58 -11.16
C ASN A 103 -0.32 -2.57 -11.12
N ALA A 104 -0.96 -3.60 -11.67
CA ALA A 104 -2.41 -3.72 -11.71
C ALA A 104 -3.07 -3.72 -10.31
N MET A 105 -2.38 -4.20 -9.29
CA MET A 105 -2.90 -4.19 -7.92
C MET A 105 -2.91 -2.80 -7.31
N CYS A 106 -1.87 -2.03 -7.51
CA CYS A 106 -1.81 -0.63 -7.10
C CYS A 106 -2.82 0.20 -7.89
N GLU A 107 -2.94 -0.02 -9.18
CA GLU A 107 -3.97 0.61 -10.02
C GLU A 107 -5.38 0.31 -9.53
N SER A 108 -5.66 -0.94 -9.17
CA SER A 108 -6.96 -1.35 -8.62
C SER A 108 -7.25 -0.68 -7.27
N PHE A 109 -6.25 -0.54 -6.40
CA PHE A 109 -6.39 0.23 -5.17
C PHE A 109 -6.69 1.70 -5.47
N ASN A 110 -5.92 2.32 -6.34
CA ASN A 110 -6.09 3.73 -6.72
C ASN A 110 -7.47 3.98 -7.34
N ALA A 111 -7.93 3.10 -8.22
CA ALA A 111 -9.27 3.19 -8.81
C ALA A 111 -10.38 3.06 -7.74
N THR A 112 -10.20 2.19 -6.76
CA THR A 112 -11.15 2.06 -5.64
C THR A 112 -11.15 3.32 -4.77
N LEU A 113 -9.99 3.87 -4.46
CA LEU A 113 -9.85 5.13 -3.72
C LEU A 113 -10.56 6.28 -4.46
N GLU A 114 -10.33 6.38 -5.77
CA GLU A 114 -10.97 7.39 -6.60
C GLU A 114 -12.49 7.26 -6.59
N CYS A 115 -13.02 6.09 -6.88
CA CYS A 115 -14.45 5.86 -7.00
C CYS A 115 -15.20 5.93 -5.67
N GLU A 116 -14.64 5.41 -4.61
CA GLU A 116 -15.33 5.27 -3.33
C GLU A 116 -15.11 6.45 -2.39
N LEU A 117 -14.02 7.17 -2.52
CA LEU A 117 -13.70 8.30 -1.67
C LEU A 117 -13.63 9.62 -2.44
N LEU A 118 -12.72 9.75 -3.41
CA LEU A 118 -12.38 11.04 -3.99
C LEU A 118 -13.51 11.62 -4.86
N ALA A 119 -14.21 10.78 -5.61
CA ALA A 119 -15.36 11.20 -6.44
C ALA A 119 -16.56 11.68 -5.62
N ARG A 120 -16.61 11.34 -4.34
CA ARG A 120 -17.73 11.64 -3.43
C ARG A 120 -17.45 12.77 -2.45
N HIS A 121 -16.20 13.20 -2.33
CA HIS A 121 -15.77 14.18 -1.32
C HIS A 121 -14.82 15.21 -1.92
N HIS A 122 -15.00 16.45 -1.49
CA HIS A 122 -14.10 17.54 -1.79
C HIS A 122 -13.47 18.05 -0.49
N PHE A 123 -12.15 17.90 -0.38
CA PHE A 123 -11.43 18.28 0.84
C PHE A 123 -10.94 19.71 0.75
N LYS A 124 -11.14 20.47 1.83
CA LYS A 124 -10.61 21.83 1.97
C LYS A 124 -9.13 21.81 2.35
N THR A 125 -8.75 20.91 3.23
CA THR A 125 -7.39 20.83 3.77
C THR A 125 -6.81 19.43 3.62
N GLN A 126 -5.47 19.34 3.63
CA GLN A 126 -4.78 18.06 3.64
C GLN A 126 -5.08 17.24 4.90
N ASP A 127 -5.28 17.89 6.06
CA ASP A 127 -5.61 17.19 7.30
C ASP A 127 -6.99 16.51 7.23
N GLN A 128 -7.98 17.16 6.62
CA GLN A 128 -9.28 16.53 6.35
C GLN A 128 -9.15 15.33 5.41
N ALA A 129 -8.38 15.48 4.34
CA ALA A 129 -8.11 14.39 3.41
C ALA A 129 -7.37 13.23 4.08
N ALA A 130 -6.38 13.52 4.91
CA ALA A 130 -5.62 12.50 5.64
C ALA A 130 -6.51 11.66 6.55
N LEU A 131 -7.42 12.29 7.29
CA LEU A 131 -8.36 11.58 8.14
C LEU A 131 -9.31 10.69 7.33
N ALA A 132 -9.82 11.20 6.22
CA ALA A 132 -10.70 10.43 5.33
C ALA A 132 -10.01 9.24 4.68
N VAL A 133 -8.75 9.39 4.25
CA VAL A 133 -7.95 8.29 3.70
C VAL A 133 -7.61 7.26 4.78
N PHE A 134 -7.30 7.69 5.99
CA PHE A 134 -7.12 6.79 7.12
C PHE A 134 -8.36 5.92 7.36
N ASP A 135 -9.54 6.54 7.46
CA ASP A 135 -10.80 5.83 7.65
C ASP A 135 -11.12 4.91 6.46
N PHE A 136 -10.80 5.33 5.24
CA PHE A 136 -10.95 4.53 4.04
C PHE A 136 -10.10 3.26 4.09
N ILE A 137 -8.81 3.37 4.42
CA ILE A 137 -7.89 2.22 4.44
C ILE A 137 -8.20 1.30 5.61
N GLU A 138 -8.20 1.82 6.84
CA GLU A 138 -8.28 1.03 8.07
C GLU A 138 -9.72 0.68 8.44
N GLY A 139 -10.66 1.58 8.19
CA GLY A 139 -12.06 1.40 8.57
C GLY A 139 -12.90 0.65 7.53
N TRP A 140 -12.53 0.71 6.27
CA TRP A 140 -13.35 0.11 5.21
C TRP A 140 -12.57 -0.82 4.28
N TYR A 141 -11.51 -0.38 3.62
CA TYR A 141 -10.82 -1.16 2.60
C TYR A 141 -10.32 -2.51 3.15
N ASN A 142 -9.52 -2.48 4.19
CA ASN A 142 -8.95 -3.70 4.78
C ASN A 142 -10.01 -4.60 5.45
N LEU A 143 -11.07 -4.02 6.02
CA LEU A 143 -12.05 -4.74 6.81
C LEU A 143 -13.25 -5.23 5.99
N HIS A 144 -13.69 -4.46 5.00
CA HIS A 144 -14.99 -4.67 4.36
C HIS A 144 -14.95 -4.80 2.84
N ARG A 145 -14.00 -4.16 2.15
CA ARG A 145 -13.96 -4.22 0.70
C ARG A 145 -13.74 -5.65 0.22
N ARG A 146 -14.67 -6.14 -0.60
CA ARG A 146 -14.59 -7.48 -1.18
C ARG A 146 -13.80 -7.49 -2.47
N HIS A 147 -12.99 -8.52 -2.67
CA HIS A 147 -12.16 -8.69 -3.86
C HIS A 147 -12.45 -10.04 -4.53
N SER A 148 -12.79 -10.02 -5.81
CA SER A 148 -13.06 -11.23 -6.59
C SER A 148 -11.86 -12.19 -6.62
N GLY A 149 -10.65 -11.65 -6.71
CA GLY A 149 -9.41 -12.44 -6.74
C GLY A 149 -9.09 -13.23 -5.47
N ILE A 150 -9.77 -12.96 -4.37
CA ILE A 150 -9.65 -13.70 -3.09
C ILE A 150 -11.00 -14.24 -2.61
N GLY A 151 -11.83 -14.66 -3.56
CA GLY A 151 -13.12 -15.31 -3.26
C GLY A 151 -14.17 -14.38 -2.67
N TYR A 152 -14.18 -13.11 -3.07
CA TYR A 152 -15.10 -12.07 -2.56
C TYR A 152 -15.01 -11.84 -1.04
N LEU A 153 -13.88 -12.19 -0.44
CA LEU A 153 -13.57 -11.84 0.95
C LEU A 153 -12.96 -10.44 1.03
N SER A 154 -13.06 -9.83 2.21
CA SER A 154 -12.21 -8.69 2.53
C SER A 154 -10.78 -9.14 2.84
N PRO A 155 -9.78 -8.26 2.70
CA PRO A 155 -8.40 -8.61 3.05
C PRO A 155 -8.25 -9.21 4.45
N SER A 156 -8.87 -8.60 5.44
CA SER A 156 -8.82 -9.10 6.84
C SER A 156 -9.49 -10.46 7.02
N ASN A 157 -10.63 -10.69 6.35
CA ASN A 157 -11.32 -11.98 6.42
C ASN A 157 -10.55 -13.08 5.70
N PHE A 158 -9.92 -12.74 4.58
CA PHE A 158 -9.08 -13.67 3.85
C PHE A 158 -7.88 -14.12 4.69
N GLU A 159 -7.14 -13.20 5.31
CA GLU A 159 -6.01 -13.52 6.18
C GLU A 159 -6.43 -14.37 7.38
N ARG A 160 -7.56 -14.02 8.01
CA ARG A 160 -8.10 -14.80 9.14
C ARG A 160 -8.44 -16.24 8.72
N ARG A 161 -9.03 -16.41 7.54
CA ARG A 161 -9.34 -17.74 7.01
C ARG A 161 -8.07 -18.55 6.75
N MET A 162 -7.04 -17.94 6.18
CA MET A 162 -5.75 -18.60 5.95
C MET A 162 -5.07 -19.01 7.25
N SER A 163 -5.08 -18.15 8.26
CA SER A 163 -4.49 -18.46 9.58
C SER A 163 -5.21 -19.60 10.29
N ASN A 164 -6.53 -19.77 10.10
CA ASN A 164 -7.30 -20.86 10.68
C ASN A 164 -7.14 -22.19 9.92
N ALA A 165 -6.63 -22.14 8.69
CA ALA A 165 -6.41 -23.33 7.85
C ALA A 165 -4.97 -23.88 7.97
N ALA A 166 -4.07 -23.14 8.61
CA ALA A 166 -2.69 -23.52 8.86
C ALA A 166 -2.54 -24.18 10.23
#